data_e4c6965388ef2ba9a320a4cba64fba5b
#
_entry.id   e4c6965388ef2ba9a320a4cba64fba5b
#
_cell.length_a   1.000
_cell.length_b   1.000
_cell.length_c   1.000
_cell.angle_alpha   90.00
_cell.angle_beta   90.00
_cell.angle_gamma   90.00
#
_symmetry.space_group_name_H-M   'P 1'
#
loop_
_entity.id
_entity.type
_entity.pdbx_description
1 polymer ?
#
loop_
_entity_poly.entity_id
_entity_poly.type
_entity_poly.pdbx_seq_one_letter_code
_entity_poly.pdbx_strand_id
1 'polypeptide(L)'
;MARKIEVYFSLLSPWAYIGQSELQRLVAKHGLRVDYRPVALSQVFPESGGLPLSKRHPARQQYRILELQRWREKRGLQFHLHPQFWPFDPSLGDRIICAMVAAGADPAPFIAAAFSGIFEQQRNLADKAELAAILRDSSFEPHWLERGESGEAEVAYQRNLALALEAGVFGSPSYVLDGEVFWGQDRLDLLGDALTSHRERFSADG
;
A
#
# COMPACT_ATOMS: atom_id res chain seq x y z
N MET A 1 25.44 4.14 -0.33
CA MET A 1 24.31 3.60 0.45
C MET A 1 23.13 3.37 -0.50
N ALA A 2 22.32 2.34 -0.28
CA ALA A 2 21.10 2.14 -1.07
C ALA A 2 20.15 3.34 -0.87
N ARG A 3 19.55 3.87 -1.95
CA ARG A 3 18.52 4.91 -1.84
C ARG A 3 17.29 4.34 -1.14
N LYS A 4 16.65 5.16 -0.33
CA LYS A 4 15.45 4.79 0.42
C LYS A 4 14.22 5.35 -0.27
N ILE A 5 13.15 4.55 -0.32
CA ILE A 5 11.82 4.97 -0.72
C ILE A 5 10.84 4.66 0.41
N GLU A 6 9.95 5.59 0.71
CA GLU A 6 8.84 5.36 1.63
C GLU A 6 7.57 5.05 0.84
N VAL A 7 6.85 4.01 1.23
CA VAL A 7 5.65 3.55 0.52
C VAL A 7 4.46 3.61 1.47
N TYR A 8 3.61 4.61 1.28
CA TYR A 8 2.38 4.81 2.05
C TYR A 8 1.21 4.15 1.34
N PHE A 9 0.56 3.22 2.01
CA PHE A 9 -0.51 2.43 1.41
C PHE A 9 -1.44 1.82 2.48
N SER A 10 -2.48 1.13 2.05
CA SER A 10 -3.30 0.23 2.87
C SER A 10 -3.61 -1.02 2.06
N LEU A 11 -3.74 -2.16 2.73
CA LEU A 11 -4.21 -3.41 2.12
C LEU A 11 -5.61 -3.29 1.50
N LEU A 12 -6.39 -2.27 1.89
CA LEU A 12 -7.68 -1.96 1.27
C LEU A 12 -7.56 -1.42 -0.16
N SER A 13 -6.37 -0.98 -0.60
CA SER A 13 -6.21 -0.26 -1.86
C SER A 13 -5.95 -1.18 -3.06
N PRO A 14 -6.89 -1.31 -4.02
CA PRO A 14 -6.62 -2.04 -5.26
C PRO A 14 -5.55 -1.39 -6.13
N TRP A 15 -5.34 -0.08 -5.97
CA TRP A 15 -4.27 0.62 -6.68
C TRP A 15 -2.89 0.25 -6.14
N ALA A 16 -2.77 0.02 -4.81
CA ALA A 16 -1.54 -0.49 -4.23
C ALA A 16 -1.26 -1.93 -4.68
N TYR A 17 -2.30 -2.78 -4.73
CA TYR A 17 -2.19 -4.12 -5.30
C TYR A 17 -1.69 -4.09 -6.76
N ILE A 18 -2.33 -3.30 -7.64
CA ILE A 18 -1.97 -3.19 -9.06
C ILE A 18 -0.52 -2.73 -9.26
N GLY A 19 -0.04 -1.83 -8.39
CA GLY A 19 1.31 -1.29 -8.46
C GLY A 19 2.38 -2.19 -7.84
N GLN A 20 2.02 -3.23 -7.09
CA GLN A 20 2.97 -3.99 -6.27
C GLN A 20 4.09 -4.64 -7.08
N SER A 21 3.77 -5.32 -8.16
CA SER A 21 4.78 -6.00 -9.00
C SER A 21 5.74 -5.00 -9.65
N GLU A 22 5.23 -3.87 -10.11
CA GLU A 22 6.04 -2.81 -10.71
C GLU A 22 6.94 -2.12 -9.68
N LEU A 23 6.43 -1.88 -8.47
CA LEU A 23 7.26 -1.41 -7.35
C LEU A 23 8.42 -2.37 -7.08
N GLN A 24 8.15 -3.67 -6.97
CA GLN A 24 9.20 -4.67 -6.73
C GLN A 24 10.23 -4.70 -7.86
N ARG A 25 9.79 -4.52 -9.11
CA ARG A 25 10.69 -4.41 -10.26
C ARG A 25 11.62 -3.21 -10.15
N LEU A 26 11.11 -2.04 -9.73
CA LEU A 26 11.93 -0.85 -9.50
C LEU A 26 12.88 -1.04 -8.31
N VAL A 27 12.41 -1.64 -7.22
CA VAL A 27 13.24 -1.96 -6.05
C VAL A 27 14.43 -2.82 -6.45
N ALA A 28 14.19 -3.90 -7.19
CA ALA A 28 15.26 -4.79 -7.66
C ALA A 28 16.21 -4.09 -8.65
N LYS A 29 15.66 -3.33 -9.62
CA LYS A 29 16.44 -2.63 -10.65
C LYS A 29 17.40 -1.60 -10.06
N HIS A 30 16.97 -0.85 -9.04
CA HIS A 30 17.72 0.26 -8.48
C HIS A 30 18.35 -0.03 -7.11
N GLY A 31 18.19 -1.27 -6.58
CA GLY A 31 18.74 -1.66 -5.27
C GLY A 31 18.18 -0.79 -4.13
N LEU A 32 16.88 -0.51 -4.15
CA LEU A 32 16.26 0.37 -3.17
C LEU A 32 16.03 -0.32 -1.84
N ARG A 33 16.12 0.44 -0.75
CA ARG A 33 15.53 0.07 0.54
C ARG A 33 14.11 0.63 0.61
N VAL A 34 13.14 -0.20 0.95
CA VAL A 34 11.74 0.21 1.07
C VAL A 34 11.36 0.32 2.54
N ASP A 35 10.85 1.48 2.94
CA ASP A 35 10.15 1.68 4.20
C ASP A 35 8.64 1.55 3.93
N TYR A 36 8.06 0.40 4.23
CA TYR A 36 6.62 0.20 4.12
C TYR A 36 5.89 0.88 5.27
N ARG A 37 4.96 1.77 4.94
CA ARG A 37 4.20 2.59 5.87
C ARG A 37 2.69 2.45 5.63
N PRO A 38 2.06 1.39 6.12
CA PRO A 38 0.61 1.30 6.08
C PRO A 38 -0.06 2.48 6.79
N VAL A 39 -1.17 2.97 6.23
CA VAL A 39 -1.91 4.14 6.74
C VAL A 39 -3.42 3.93 6.69
N ALA A 40 -4.13 4.44 7.69
CA ALA A 40 -5.59 4.46 7.74
C ALA A 40 -6.15 5.50 6.76
N LEU A 41 -6.57 5.07 5.57
CA LEU A 41 -7.10 5.98 4.53
C LEU A 41 -8.32 6.79 5.01
N SER A 42 -9.12 6.25 5.94
CA SER A 42 -10.24 6.95 6.57
C SER A 42 -9.81 8.18 7.37
N GLN A 43 -8.56 8.22 7.83
CA GLN A 43 -7.97 9.33 8.56
C GLN A 43 -7.16 10.27 7.64
N VAL A 44 -6.57 9.77 6.55
CA VAL A 44 -5.86 10.58 5.55
C VAL A 44 -6.83 11.47 4.74
N PHE A 45 -7.97 10.91 4.31
CA PHE A 45 -8.89 11.62 3.42
C PHE A 45 -9.46 12.92 4.01
N PRO A 46 -9.92 13.00 5.27
CA PRO A 46 -10.44 14.25 5.83
C PRO A 46 -9.40 15.38 5.84
N GLU A 47 -8.14 15.06 6.11
CA GLU A 47 -7.05 16.03 6.20
C GLU A 47 -6.58 16.55 4.82
N SER A 48 -6.87 15.80 3.75
CA SER A 48 -6.37 16.09 2.40
C SER A 48 -7.48 16.45 1.40
N GLY A 49 -8.73 16.60 1.85
CA GLY A 49 -9.88 16.86 0.97
C GLY A 49 -10.32 15.64 0.14
N GLY A 50 -9.79 14.45 0.45
CA GLY A 50 -10.19 13.19 -0.16
C GLY A 50 -11.57 12.73 0.32
N LEU A 51 -12.22 11.86 -0.47
CA LEU A 51 -13.49 11.24 -0.11
C LEU A 51 -13.39 9.71 -0.16
N PRO A 52 -13.92 9.01 0.85
CA PRO A 52 -14.16 7.57 0.76
C PRO A 52 -14.98 7.24 -0.49
N LEU A 53 -14.76 6.06 -1.08
CA LEU A 53 -15.38 5.67 -2.36
C LEU A 53 -16.90 5.83 -2.34
N SER A 54 -17.56 5.39 -1.27
CA SER A 54 -19.03 5.46 -1.12
C SER A 54 -19.59 6.89 -1.10
N LYS A 55 -18.75 7.89 -0.78
CA LYS A 55 -19.14 9.32 -0.76
C LYS A 55 -18.77 10.06 -2.05
N ARG A 56 -18.10 9.41 -3.00
CA ARG A 56 -17.76 10.01 -4.29
C ARG A 56 -18.98 10.05 -5.21
N HIS A 57 -19.02 11.04 -6.10
CA HIS A 57 -20.07 11.14 -7.12
C HIS A 57 -20.16 9.81 -7.93
N PRO A 58 -21.37 9.32 -8.28
CA PRO A 58 -21.56 8.04 -8.99
C PRO A 58 -20.71 7.91 -10.27
N ALA A 59 -20.61 8.98 -11.06
CA ALA A 59 -19.75 8.97 -12.25
C ALA A 59 -18.28 8.65 -11.95
N ARG A 60 -17.75 9.11 -10.81
CA ARG A 60 -16.37 8.81 -10.37
C ARG A 60 -16.23 7.36 -9.88
N GLN A 61 -17.29 6.81 -9.28
CA GLN A 61 -17.31 5.40 -8.88
C GLN A 61 -17.33 4.48 -10.11
N GLN A 62 -18.15 4.81 -11.12
CA GLN A 62 -18.20 4.08 -12.40
C GLN A 62 -16.86 4.19 -13.15
N TYR A 63 -16.30 5.37 -13.27
CA TYR A 63 -14.99 5.57 -13.93
C TYR A 63 -13.87 4.75 -13.26
N ARG A 64 -13.90 4.65 -11.93
CA ARG A 64 -12.96 3.79 -11.19
C ARG A 64 -13.00 2.34 -11.68
N ILE A 65 -14.17 1.79 -11.97
CA ILE A 65 -14.31 0.41 -12.48
C ILE A 65 -13.69 0.28 -13.86
N LEU A 66 -13.85 1.28 -14.73
CA LEU A 66 -13.19 1.30 -16.04
C LEU A 66 -11.66 1.32 -15.91
N GLU A 67 -11.14 2.14 -15.01
CA GLU A 67 -9.70 2.22 -14.74
C GLU A 67 -9.15 0.89 -14.19
N LEU A 68 -9.87 0.22 -13.28
CA LEU A 68 -9.47 -1.09 -12.77
C LEU A 68 -9.39 -2.13 -13.90
N GLN A 69 -10.33 -2.12 -14.85
CA GLN A 69 -10.30 -3.01 -16.01
C GLN A 69 -9.09 -2.72 -16.91
N ARG A 70 -8.85 -1.44 -17.24
CA ARG A 70 -7.72 -1.02 -18.07
C ARG A 70 -6.38 -1.44 -17.46
N TRP A 71 -6.21 -1.20 -16.16
CA TRP A 71 -4.98 -1.56 -15.47
C TRP A 71 -4.82 -3.05 -15.26
N ARG A 72 -5.91 -3.78 -15.07
CA ARG A 72 -5.91 -5.25 -15.03
C ARG A 72 -5.36 -5.82 -16.35
N GLU A 73 -5.86 -5.35 -17.48
CA GLU A 73 -5.39 -5.75 -18.80
C GLU A 73 -3.93 -5.33 -19.03
N LYS A 74 -3.61 -4.06 -18.81
CA LYS A 74 -2.27 -3.51 -19.03
C LYS A 74 -1.18 -4.21 -18.22
N ARG A 75 -1.48 -4.63 -16.98
CA ARG A 75 -0.54 -5.32 -16.08
C ARG A 75 -0.61 -6.85 -16.19
N GLY A 76 -1.51 -7.41 -16.99
CA GLY A 76 -1.71 -8.85 -17.12
C GLY A 76 -2.20 -9.52 -15.83
N LEU A 77 -2.91 -8.78 -14.98
CA LEU A 77 -3.38 -9.27 -13.67
C LEU A 77 -4.71 -10.00 -13.79
N GLN A 78 -4.96 -10.95 -12.87
CA GLN A 78 -6.21 -11.70 -12.78
C GLN A 78 -6.85 -11.45 -11.42
N PHE A 79 -7.66 -10.38 -11.30
CA PHE A 79 -8.30 -10.01 -10.04
C PHE A 79 -9.78 -9.69 -10.22
N HIS A 80 -10.52 -9.79 -9.13
CA HIS A 80 -11.95 -9.47 -9.09
C HIS A 80 -12.15 -7.97 -8.97
N LEU A 81 -12.99 -7.39 -9.84
CA LEU A 81 -13.35 -5.95 -9.79
C LEU A 81 -14.18 -5.62 -8.54
N HIS A 82 -14.90 -6.61 -8.05
CA HIS A 82 -15.73 -6.54 -6.85
C HIS A 82 -15.43 -7.76 -5.95
N PRO A 83 -14.31 -7.75 -5.19
CA PRO A 83 -14.01 -8.87 -4.30
C PRO A 83 -15.11 -9.05 -3.26
N GLN A 84 -15.42 -10.29 -2.91
CA GLN A 84 -16.58 -10.66 -2.10
C GLN A 84 -16.60 -9.98 -0.72
N PHE A 85 -15.43 -9.82 -0.09
CA PHE A 85 -15.31 -9.27 1.26
C PHE A 85 -14.80 -7.83 1.27
N TRP A 86 -14.76 -7.16 0.11
CA TRP A 86 -14.31 -5.78 0.00
C TRP A 86 -15.50 -4.80 -0.06
N PRO A 87 -15.52 -3.68 0.66
CA PRO A 87 -14.48 -3.21 1.59
C PRO A 87 -14.54 -3.92 2.95
N PHE A 88 -13.39 -3.99 3.62
CA PHE A 88 -13.22 -4.57 4.95
C PHE A 88 -12.36 -3.65 5.83
N ASP A 89 -12.23 -3.95 7.13
CA ASP A 89 -11.29 -3.27 8.01
C ASP A 89 -9.87 -3.84 7.82
N PRO A 90 -8.92 -3.10 7.22
CA PRO A 90 -7.55 -3.56 6.97
C PRO A 90 -6.64 -3.39 8.19
N SER A 91 -7.11 -2.79 9.29
CA SER A 91 -6.26 -2.27 10.37
C SER A 91 -5.35 -3.32 10.98
N LEU A 92 -5.82 -4.55 11.19
CA LEU A 92 -4.99 -5.61 11.75
C LEU A 92 -3.90 -6.06 10.76
N GLY A 93 -4.24 -6.26 9.49
CA GLY A 93 -3.25 -6.59 8.45
C GLY A 93 -2.20 -5.48 8.26
N ASP A 94 -2.65 -4.23 8.22
CA ASP A 94 -1.76 -3.07 8.13
C ASP A 94 -0.83 -2.97 9.37
N ARG A 95 -1.31 -3.27 10.58
CA ARG A 95 -0.50 -3.30 11.81
C ARG A 95 0.47 -4.48 11.89
N ILE A 96 0.13 -5.63 11.32
CA ILE A 96 1.07 -6.75 11.17
C ILE A 96 2.29 -6.28 10.35
N ILE A 97 2.07 -5.55 9.26
CA ILE A 97 3.14 -4.99 8.45
C ILE A 97 3.98 -3.99 9.28
N CYS A 98 3.34 -3.12 10.07
CA CYS A 98 4.05 -2.21 10.97
C CYS A 98 4.94 -2.96 11.97
N ALA A 99 4.44 -4.05 12.57
CA ALA A 99 5.20 -4.87 13.50
C ALA A 99 6.39 -5.56 12.83
N MET A 100 6.24 -6.06 11.59
CA MET A 100 7.32 -6.64 10.80
C MET A 100 8.41 -5.61 10.52
N VAL A 101 8.04 -4.42 10.04
CA VAL A 101 8.98 -3.31 9.78
C VAL A 101 9.73 -2.91 11.05
N ALA A 102 9.03 -2.76 12.18
CA ALA A 102 9.64 -2.41 13.47
C ALA A 102 10.64 -3.46 13.96
N ALA A 103 10.43 -4.73 13.63
CA ALA A 103 11.33 -5.83 13.95
C ALA A 103 12.47 -6.02 12.93
N GLY A 104 12.52 -5.21 11.86
CA GLY A 104 13.50 -5.35 10.78
C GLY A 104 13.26 -6.53 9.83
N ALA A 105 12.07 -7.13 9.87
CA ALA A 105 11.68 -8.15 8.90
C ALA A 105 11.21 -7.49 7.60
N ASP A 106 11.44 -8.15 6.46
CA ASP A 106 10.90 -7.71 5.17
C ASP A 106 9.43 -8.11 5.03
N PRO A 107 8.46 -7.19 5.02
CA PRO A 107 7.06 -7.53 4.91
C PRO A 107 6.59 -7.81 3.48
N ALA A 108 7.43 -7.62 2.47
CA ALA A 108 7.04 -7.70 1.06
C ALA A 108 6.35 -9.03 0.68
N PRO A 109 6.80 -10.21 1.13
CA PRO A 109 6.12 -11.48 0.86
C PRO A 109 4.71 -11.54 1.47
N PHE A 110 4.54 -11.06 2.70
CA PHE A 110 3.22 -10.98 3.35
C PHE A 110 2.29 -10.00 2.63
N ILE A 111 2.78 -8.82 2.24
CA ILE A 111 2.01 -7.82 1.48
C ILE A 111 1.51 -8.42 0.16
N ALA A 112 2.37 -9.13 -0.57
CA ALA A 112 2.01 -9.78 -1.83
C ALA A 112 0.94 -10.86 -1.63
N ALA A 113 1.10 -11.72 -0.63
CA ALA A 113 0.13 -12.77 -0.30
C ALA A 113 -1.21 -12.20 0.18
N ALA A 114 -1.19 -11.14 0.99
CA ALA A 114 -2.38 -10.44 1.44
C ALA A 114 -3.16 -9.82 0.27
N PHE A 115 -2.49 -9.11 -0.62
CA PHE A 115 -3.11 -8.56 -1.82
C PHE A 115 -3.71 -9.64 -2.73
N SER A 116 -2.98 -10.73 -3.01
CA SER A 116 -3.51 -11.86 -3.77
C SER A 116 -4.73 -12.47 -3.07
N GLY A 117 -4.65 -12.67 -1.74
CA GLY A 117 -5.75 -13.14 -0.92
C GLY A 117 -7.02 -12.31 -1.11
N ILE A 118 -6.91 -10.98 -1.03
CA ILE A 118 -8.04 -10.05 -1.16
C ILE A 118 -8.58 -10.03 -2.60
N PHE A 119 -7.72 -9.76 -3.57
CA PHE A 119 -8.16 -9.35 -4.90
C PHE A 119 -8.28 -10.52 -5.90
N GLU A 120 -7.54 -11.61 -5.71
CA GLU A 120 -7.54 -12.77 -6.61
C GLU A 120 -8.30 -13.95 -6.03
N GLN A 121 -8.11 -14.24 -4.72
CA GLN A 121 -8.64 -15.43 -4.07
C GLN A 121 -9.93 -15.18 -3.26
N GLN A 122 -10.36 -13.91 -3.15
CA GLN A 122 -11.57 -13.49 -2.42
C GLN A 122 -11.58 -13.94 -0.94
N ARG A 123 -10.43 -13.86 -0.27
CA ARG A 123 -10.28 -14.17 1.16
C ARG A 123 -10.71 -12.98 2.03
N ASN A 124 -11.28 -13.28 3.19
CA ASN A 124 -11.72 -12.26 4.15
C ASN A 124 -10.60 -11.88 5.12
N LEU A 125 -9.82 -10.85 4.80
CA LEU A 125 -8.71 -10.39 5.66
C LEU A 125 -9.16 -9.60 6.91
N ALA A 126 -10.45 -9.40 7.13
CA ALA A 126 -10.97 -9.02 8.44
C ALA A 126 -11.00 -10.19 9.43
N ASP A 127 -10.91 -11.43 8.95
CA ASP A 127 -10.87 -12.63 9.77
C ASP A 127 -9.43 -12.97 10.18
N LYS A 128 -9.20 -13.13 11.48
CA LYS A 128 -7.89 -13.49 12.05
C LYS A 128 -7.38 -14.85 11.57
N ALA A 129 -8.28 -15.81 11.35
CA ALA A 129 -7.88 -17.13 10.86
C ALA A 129 -7.37 -17.06 9.42
N GLU A 130 -7.96 -16.21 8.60
CA GLU A 130 -7.49 -15.93 7.24
C GLU A 130 -6.14 -15.20 7.23
N LEU A 131 -5.96 -14.19 8.10
CA LEU A 131 -4.65 -13.51 8.24
C LEU A 131 -3.56 -14.49 8.71
N ALA A 132 -3.87 -15.38 9.67
CA ALA A 132 -2.94 -16.41 10.12
C ALA A 132 -2.60 -17.41 9.00
N ALA A 133 -3.55 -17.75 8.13
CA ALA A 133 -3.29 -18.58 6.96
C ALA A 133 -2.39 -17.87 5.95
N ILE A 134 -2.64 -16.58 5.65
CA ILE A 134 -1.80 -15.79 4.75
C ILE A 134 -0.36 -15.64 5.28
N LEU A 135 -0.18 -15.47 6.60
CA LEU A 135 1.15 -15.47 7.21
C LEU A 135 1.90 -16.78 6.89
N ARG A 136 1.25 -17.93 7.11
CA ARG A 136 1.86 -19.23 6.78
C ARG A 136 2.14 -19.39 5.29
N ASP A 137 1.21 -18.99 4.42
CA ASP A 137 1.35 -19.07 2.96
C ASP A 137 2.53 -18.22 2.46
N SER A 138 2.85 -17.13 3.18
CA SER A 138 4.00 -16.25 2.91
C SER A 138 5.25 -16.59 3.72
N SER A 139 5.31 -17.78 4.34
CA SER A 139 6.43 -18.30 5.13
C SER A 139 6.73 -17.50 6.41
N PHE A 140 5.70 -16.85 6.98
CA PHE A 140 5.80 -16.21 8.28
C PHE A 140 5.10 -17.02 9.37
N GLU A 141 5.65 -16.94 10.58
CA GLU A 141 5.06 -17.58 11.75
C GLU A 141 3.77 -16.86 12.21
N PRO A 142 2.75 -17.57 12.70
CA PRO A 142 1.49 -16.99 13.16
C PRO A 142 1.62 -15.97 14.30
N HIS A 143 2.74 -15.97 15.05
CA HIS A 143 2.98 -15.01 16.14
C HIS A 143 2.93 -13.53 15.68
N TRP A 144 3.12 -13.27 14.37
CA TRP A 144 2.95 -11.94 13.80
C TRP A 144 1.54 -11.38 13.96
N LEU A 145 0.53 -12.26 14.09
CA LEU A 145 -0.84 -11.83 14.39
C LEU A 145 -0.92 -11.14 15.75
N GLU A 146 -0.36 -11.77 16.80
CA GLU A 146 -0.31 -11.22 18.16
C GLU A 146 0.50 -9.92 18.18
N ARG A 147 1.61 -9.86 17.44
CA ARG A 147 2.41 -8.66 17.32
C ARG A 147 1.66 -7.52 16.62
N GLY A 148 0.83 -7.80 15.63
CA GLY A 148 -0.06 -6.82 15.00
C GLY A 148 -1.17 -6.31 15.92
N GLU A 149 -1.56 -7.09 16.93
CA GLU A 149 -2.52 -6.69 17.97
C GLU A 149 -1.88 -5.89 19.12
N SER A 150 -0.57 -5.80 19.18
CA SER A 150 0.14 -5.09 20.25
C SER A 150 -0.07 -3.56 20.21
N GLY A 151 0.04 -2.94 21.37
CA GLY A 151 0.04 -1.47 21.46
C GLY A 151 1.20 -0.82 20.71
N GLU A 152 2.34 -1.51 20.58
CA GLU A 152 3.50 -1.04 19.80
C GLU A 152 3.18 -0.95 18.30
N ALA A 153 2.47 -1.94 17.75
CA ALA A 153 2.03 -1.93 16.35
C ALA A 153 1.00 -0.83 16.09
N GLU A 154 0.08 -0.59 17.04
CA GLU A 154 -0.86 0.54 16.95
C GLU A 154 -0.13 1.88 16.95
N VAL A 155 0.81 2.09 17.86
CA VAL A 155 1.63 3.32 17.92
C VAL A 155 2.40 3.51 16.62
N ALA A 156 2.99 2.46 16.04
CA ALA A 156 3.69 2.53 14.77
C ALA A 156 2.74 2.89 13.60
N TYR A 157 1.53 2.34 13.61
CA TYR A 157 0.50 2.63 12.62
C TYR A 157 0.04 4.10 12.68
N GLN A 158 -0.21 4.63 13.88
CA GLN A 158 -0.54 6.05 14.09
C GLN A 158 0.62 6.98 13.72
N ARG A 159 1.85 6.57 14.01
CA ARG A 159 3.04 7.31 13.58
C ARG A 159 3.14 7.40 12.05
N ASN A 160 2.81 6.34 11.33
CA ASN A 160 2.79 6.35 9.86
C ASN A 160 1.78 7.37 9.31
N LEU A 161 0.62 7.51 9.96
CA LEU A 161 -0.36 8.54 9.59
C LEU A 161 0.24 9.95 9.75
N ALA A 162 0.85 10.25 10.90
CA ALA A 162 1.47 11.55 11.12
C ALA A 162 2.55 11.86 10.07
N LEU A 163 3.43 10.89 9.78
CA LEU A 163 4.46 11.00 8.75
C LEU A 163 3.88 11.16 7.34
N ALA A 164 2.75 10.50 7.04
CA ALA A 164 2.07 10.65 5.76
C ALA A 164 1.55 12.09 5.56
N LEU A 165 0.93 12.65 6.60
CA LEU A 165 0.42 14.03 6.55
C LEU A 165 1.56 15.05 6.44
N GLU A 166 2.64 14.85 7.20
CA GLU A 166 3.85 15.68 7.12
C GLU A 166 4.50 15.64 5.74
N ALA A 167 4.53 14.47 5.10
CA ALA A 167 5.07 14.29 3.75
C ALA A 167 4.12 14.80 2.64
N GLY A 168 2.91 15.27 2.96
CA GLY A 168 1.91 15.68 1.98
C GLY A 168 1.25 14.51 1.23
N VAL A 169 1.21 13.32 1.83
CA VAL A 169 0.52 12.16 1.26
C VAL A 169 -0.99 12.30 1.45
N PHE A 170 -1.75 12.15 0.37
CA PHE A 170 -3.22 12.32 0.36
C PHE A 170 -3.98 11.13 -0.24
N GLY A 171 -3.30 10.04 -0.57
CA GLY A 171 -3.92 8.84 -1.14
C GLY A 171 -3.01 7.62 -1.15
N SER A 172 -3.53 6.50 -1.62
CA SER A 172 -2.85 5.20 -1.65
C SER A 172 -2.90 4.55 -3.04
N PRO A 173 -1.76 4.01 -3.52
CA PRO A 173 -0.42 4.12 -2.95
C PRO A 173 0.18 5.51 -3.17
N SER A 174 1.07 5.94 -2.27
CA SER A 174 1.98 7.06 -2.49
C SER A 174 3.41 6.60 -2.22
N TYR A 175 4.31 7.00 -3.09
CA TYR A 175 5.73 6.70 -3.01
C TYR A 175 6.46 8.01 -2.74
N VAL A 176 7.32 8.05 -1.72
CA VAL A 176 8.07 9.26 -1.38
C VAL A 176 9.55 8.99 -1.55
N LEU A 177 10.18 9.74 -2.45
CA LEU A 177 11.60 9.69 -2.74
C LEU A 177 12.23 11.04 -2.44
N ASP A 178 13.13 11.09 -1.45
CA ASP A 178 13.83 12.31 -1.04
C ASP A 178 12.87 13.50 -0.74
N GLY A 179 11.65 13.20 -0.26
CA GLY A 179 10.60 14.18 0.06
C GLY A 179 9.70 14.56 -1.12
N GLU A 180 9.90 14.02 -2.32
CA GLU A 180 8.98 14.17 -3.46
C GLU A 180 7.92 13.07 -3.46
N VAL A 181 6.64 13.44 -3.56
CA VAL A 181 5.50 12.52 -3.54
C VAL A 181 5.09 12.11 -4.95
N PHE A 182 5.02 10.81 -5.20
CA PHE A 182 4.49 10.19 -6.41
C PHE A 182 3.21 9.44 -6.05
N TRP A 183 2.05 10.07 -6.24
CA TRP A 183 0.77 9.47 -5.88
C TRP A 183 0.16 8.66 -7.02
N GLY A 184 -0.10 7.40 -6.74
CA GLY A 184 -0.75 6.46 -7.65
C GLY A 184 0.24 5.46 -8.27
N GLN A 185 -0.24 4.25 -8.53
CA GLN A 185 0.54 3.19 -9.17
C GLN A 185 0.98 3.56 -10.60
N ASP A 186 0.27 4.48 -11.23
CA ASP A 186 0.55 5.03 -12.55
C ASP A 186 1.68 6.08 -12.54
N ARG A 187 2.22 6.43 -11.38
CA ARG A 187 3.40 7.30 -11.21
C ARG A 187 4.69 6.53 -11.02
N LEU A 188 4.65 5.20 -11.02
CA LEU A 188 5.85 4.38 -10.89
C LEU A 188 6.83 4.58 -12.07
N ASP A 189 6.32 4.88 -13.26
CA ASP A 189 7.18 5.22 -14.41
C ASP A 189 7.96 6.53 -14.13
N LEU A 190 7.30 7.58 -13.64
CA LEU A 190 7.94 8.85 -13.29
C LEU A 190 8.92 8.70 -12.11
N LEU A 191 8.58 7.84 -11.14
CA LEU A 191 9.51 7.47 -10.06
C LEU A 191 10.75 6.78 -10.62
N GLY A 192 10.57 5.87 -11.57
CA GLY A 192 11.66 5.20 -12.29
C GLY A 192 12.57 6.18 -13.03
N ASP A 193 12.00 7.20 -13.65
CA ASP A 193 12.74 8.27 -14.32
C ASP A 193 13.54 9.12 -13.32
N ALA A 194 12.94 9.48 -12.18
CA ALA A 194 13.62 10.22 -11.12
C ALA A 194 14.79 9.41 -10.51
N LEU A 195 14.62 8.10 -10.35
CA LEU A 195 15.66 7.18 -9.88
C LEU A 195 16.81 7.07 -10.90
N THR A 196 16.50 7.00 -12.18
CA THR A 196 17.48 6.81 -13.26
C THR A 196 18.28 8.09 -13.56
N SER A 197 17.61 9.24 -13.58
CA SER A 197 18.23 10.51 -13.89
C SER A 197 19.05 11.10 -12.74
N HIS A 198 18.87 10.61 -11.51
CA HIS A 198 19.47 11.17 -10.30
C HIS A 198 19.23 12.68 -10.12
N ARG A 199 18.14 13.21 -10.74
CA ARG A 199 17.77 14.61 -10.61
C ARG A 199 17.44 14.98 -9.16
N GLU A 200 17.55 16.24 -8.85
CA GLU A 200 17.02 16.81 -7.63
C GLU A 200 15.48 16.66 -7.58
N ARG A 201 14.93 16.63 -6.36
CA ARG A 201 13.48 16.59 -6.18
C ARG A 201 12.81 17.83 -6.74
N PHE A 202 11.62 17.69 -7.29
CA PHE A 202 10.77 18.84 -7.56
C PHE A 202 10.07 19.29 -6.28
N SER A 203 9.88 20.61 -6.15
CA SER A 203 9.13 21.26 -5.07
C SER A 203 7.97 22.04 -5.65
N ALA A 204 6.86 22.12 -4.90
CA ALA A 204 5.73 22.97 -5.27
C ALA A 204 6.05 24.46 -5.10
N ASP A 205 7.10 24.79 -4.37
CA ASP A 205 7.54 26.17 -4.15
C ASP A 205 8.42 26.73 -5.28
N GLY A 206 8.67 25.93 -6.34
CA GLY A 206 9.39 26.29 -7.57
C GLY A 206 10.89 26.22 -7.42
#